data_f53fa5fda5e628b8b6142e6cc25ee088
#
_entry.id   f53fa5fda5e628b8b6142e6cc25ee088
#
_cell.length_a   1.000
_cell.length_b   1.000
_cell.length_c   1.000
_cell.angle_alpha   90.00
_cell.angle_beta   90.00
_cell.angle_gamma   90.00
#
_symmetry.space_group_name_H-M   'P 1'
#
loop_
_entity.id
_entity.type
_entity.pdbx_description
1 polymer ?
#
loop_
_entity_poly.entity_id
_entity_poly.type
_entity_poly.pdbx_seq_one_letter_code
_entity_poly.pdbx_strand_id
1 'polypeptide(L)'
;MKSLDIEFARSQFPALAHDDSESKGFFENAGGSYMPKQVIDRLTRFHSQRRVQPYWPFKSSTLAGQEMDEARIRMAALLNVPPDTLHFGPSTSQNTFVLANAFRDFVTKRKVIIVTNQDHEANTGVWRRLGLHGYEIKEWGVQKDTGQLILADLEKLLDENVCLLTFPHCSNIIGEINPVKEICLLAKKFGILTCVDGVSFVPHSFPDISAL
;
A
#
# COMPACT_ATOMS: atom_id res chain seq x y z
N MET A 1 15.18 -17.54 -20.95
CA MET A 1 13.87 -17.22 -20.31
C MET A 1 12.75 -17.72 -21.23
N LYS A 2 11.73 -18.42 -20.72
CA LYS A 2 10.55 -18.73 -21.53
C LYS A 2 9.84 -17.41 -21.84
N SER A 3 9.41 -17.20 -23.08
CA SER A 3 8.60 -16.05 -23.46
C SER A 3 7.26 -16.07 -22.68
N LEU A 4 6.75 -14.91 -22.32
CA LEU A 4 5.42 -14.77 -21.71
C LEU A 4 4.37 -15.26 -22.73
N ASP A 5 3.48 -16.14 -22.28
CA ASP A 5 2.29 -16.52 -23.04
C ASP A 5 1.26 -15.39 -22.93
N ILE A 6 1.27 -14.50 -23.92
CA ILE A 6 0.43 -13.30 -23.94
C ILE A 6 -1.05 -13.67 -24.07
N GLU A 7 -1.40 -14.69 -24.86
CA GLU A 7 -2.78 -15.11 -25.06
C GLU A 7 -3.35 -15.68 -23.75
N PHE A 8 -2.59 -16.55 -23.08
CA PHE A 8 -2.96 -17.04 -21.76
C PHE A 8 -3.12 -15.90 -20.77
N ALA A 9 -2.15 -14.98 -20.69
CA ALA A 9 -2.22 -13.85 -19.76
C ALA A 9 -3.47 -12.98 -20.01
N ARG A 10 -3.75 -12.63 -21.27
CA ARG A 10 -4.95 -11.85 -21.64
C ARG A 10 -6.24 -12.57 -21.31
N SER A 11 -6.30 -13.89 -21.53
CA SER A 11 -7.49 -14.71 -21.22
C SER A 11 -7.86 -14.72 -19.74
N GLN A 12 -6.93 -14.35 -18.83
CA GLN A 12 -7.21 -14.25 -17.41
C GLN A 12 -7.99 -12.98 -17.02
N PHE A 13 -8.15 -12.02 -17.94
CA PHE A 13 -8.82 -10.75 -17.72
C PHE A 13 -10.07 -10.62 -18.60
N PRO A 14 -11.27 -11.02 -18.12
CA PRO A 14 -12.49 -11.04 -18.95
C PRO A 14 -12.85 -9.69 -19.58
N ALA A 15 -12.50 -8.57 -18.93
CA ALA A 15 -12.74 -7.24 -19.45
C ALA A 15 -12.06 -7.01 -20.82
N LEU A 16 -10.88 -7.62 -21.06
CA LEU A 16 -10.18 -7.49 -22.35
C LEU A 16 -10.89 -8.17 -23.52
N ALA A 17 -11.83 -9.10 -23.23
CA ALA A 17 -12.67 -9.72 -24.27
C ALA A 17 -13.89 -8.87 -24.64
N HIS A 18 -14.24 -7.88 -23.84
CA HIS A 18 -15.38 -6.98 -24.03
C HIS A 18 -14.96 -5.55 -24.44
N ASP A 19 -13.66 -5.31 -24.56
CA ASP A 19 -13.17 -4.01 -24.99
C ASP A 19 -13.35 -3.87 -26.50
N ASP A 20 -14.24 -2.95 -26.93
CA ASP A 20 -14.49 -2.62 -28.35
C ASP A 20 -13.26 -2.01 -29.05
N SER A 21 -12.18 -1.79 -28.32
CA SER A 21 -10.92 -1.25 -28.82
C SER A 21 -9.90 -2.36 -29.16
N GLU A 22 -10.21 -3.25 -30.09
CA GLU A 22 -9.29 -4.33 -30.55
C GLU A 22 -7.88 -3.83 -30.94
N SER A 23 -7.72 -2.54 -31.17
CA SER A 23 -6.47 -1.91 -31.60
C SER A 23 -5.76 -1.06 -30.55
N LYS A 24 -6.34 -0.87 -29.34
CA LYS A 24 -5.75 0.01 -28.31
C LYS A 24 -5.17 -0.78 -27.16
N GLY A 25 -3.92 -0.51 -26.80
CA GLY A 25 -3.33 -0.99 -25.57
C GLY A 25 -3.92 -0.26 -24.36
N PHE A 26 -4.11 -0.99 -23.24
CA PHE A 26 -4.50 -0.40 -21.97
C PHE A 26 -3.22 -0.04 -21.16
N PHE A 27 -2.98 1.26 -20.97
CA PHE A 27 -1.79 1.79 -20.27
C PHE A 27 -2.12 2.57 -19.00
N GLU A 28 -3.38 2.56 -18.56
CA GLU A 28 -3.86 3.33 -17.39
C GLU A 28 -3.83 2.51 -16.08
N ASN A 29 -2.90 1.58 -15.94
CA ASN A 29 -2.79 0.74 -14.73
C ASN A 29 -2.44 1.55 -13.47
N ALA A 30 -1.85 2.75 -13.61
CA ALA A 30 -1.60 3.66 -12.50
C ALA A 30 -2.89 4.12 -11.80
N GLY A 31 -3.98 4.27 -12.57
CA GLY A 31 -5.30 4.63 -12.06
C GLY A 31 -6.15 3.44 -11.64
N GLY A 32 -5.85 2.24 -12.16
CA GLY A 32 -6.54 1.00 -11.83
C GLY A 32 -6.37 -0.07 -12.91
N SER A 33 -6.37 -1.31 -12.50
CA SER A 33 -6.20 -2.46 -13.38
C SER A 33 -7.48 -3.28 -13.50
N TYR A 34 -7.67 -3.96 -14.63
CA TYR A 34 -8.74 -4.93 -14.79
C TYR A 34 -8.60 -6.07 -13.79
N MET A 35 -9.74 -6.58 -13.33
CA MET A 35 -9.80 -7.67 -12.37
C MET A 35 -9.62 -9.02 -13.07
N PRO A 36 -8.70 -9.90 -12.60
CA PRO A 36 -8.56 -11.24 -13.15
C PRO A 36 -9.75 -12.14 -12.77
N LYS A 37 -10.08 -13.09 -13.64
CA LYS A 37 -11.23 -14.00 -13.44
C LYS A 37 -11.21 -14.75 -12.10
N GLN A 38 -10.02 -15.10 -11.59
CA GLN A 38 -9.89 -15.79 -10.31
C GLN A 38 -10.42 -14.96 -9.14
N VAL A 39 -10.25 -13.64 -9.18
CA VAL A 39 -10.79 -12.72 -8.18
C VAL A 39 -12.29 -12.58 -8.35
N ILE A 40 -12.79 -12.44 -9.60
CA ILE A 40 -14.22 -12.38 -9.91
C ILE A 40 -14.93 -13.65 -9.42
N ASP A 41 -14.40 -14.83 -9.73
CA ASP A 41 -14.94 -16.12 -9.31
C ASP A 41 -14.97 -16.23 -7.76
N ARG A 42 -13.92 -15.74 -7.08
CA ARG A 42 -13.87 -15.75 -5.61
C ARG A 42 -14.91 -14.82 -5.00
N LEU A 43 -15.08 -13.59 -5.52
CA LEU A 43 -16.10 -12.66 -5.07
C LEU A 43 -17.50 -13.19 -5.32
N THR A 44 -17.76 -13.77 -6.50
CA THR A 44 -19.04 -14.41 -6.82
C THR A 44 -19.37 -15.54 -5.82
N ARG A 45 -18.39 -16.39 -5.52
CA ARG A 45 -18.56 -17.46 -4.51
C ARG A 45 -18.81 -16.88 -3.13
N PHE A 46 -18.08 -15.85 -2.73
CA PHE A 46 -18.30 -15.19 -1.44
C PHE A 46 -19.74 -14.67 -1.33
N HIS A 47 -20.20 -13.89 -2.30
CA HIS A 47 -21.52 -13.28 -2.26
C HIS A 47 -22.65 -14.33 -2.30
N SER A 48 -22.48 -15.42 -3.05
CA SER A 48 -23.52 -16.46 -3.19
C SER A 48 -23.53 -17.50 -2.07
N GLN A 49 -22.40 -17.70 -1.35
CA GLN A 49 -22.28 -18.85 -0.44
C GLN A 49 -21.70 -18.55 0.93
N ARG A 50 -21.01 -17.39 1.11
CA ARG A 50 -20.18 -17.10 2.30
C ARG A 50 -20.52 -15.78 2.98
N ARG A 51 -21.42 -14.98 2.42
CA ARG A 51 -21.79 -13.66 2.95
C ARG A 51 -22.68 -13.79 4.19
N VAL A 52 -22.08 -14.25 5.30
CA VAL A 52 -22.68 -14.38 6.62
C VAL A 52 -21.68 -13.91 7.66
N GLN A 53 -22.13 -13.73 8.90
CA GLN A 53 -21.23 -13.46 10.03
C GLN A 53 -20.22 -14.60 10.16
N PRO A 54 -18.90 -14.39 10.06
CA PRO A 54 -17.89 -15.44 10.21
C PRO A 54 -17.78 -15.91 11.66
N TYR A 55 -17.15 -17.09 11.86
CA TYR A 55 -16.79 -17.69 13.16
C TYR A 55 -17.95 -18.15 14.05
N TRP A 56 -19.15 -18.32 13.50
CA TRP A 56 -20.27 -18.97 14.21
C TRP A 56 -20.34 -20.48 13.93
N PRO A 57 -20.97 -21.29 14.80
CA PRO A 57 -20.94 -22.75 14.73
C PRO A 57 -21.94 -23.33 13.71
N PHE A 58 -21.97 -22.81 12.49
CA PHE A 58 -22.66 -23.42 11.36
C PHE A 58 -21.80 -23.33 10.09
N LYS A 59 -22.01 -24.27 9.17
CA LYS A 59 -21.12 -24.57 8.04
C LYS A 59 -20.66 -23.35 7.24
N SER A 60 -21.59 -22.51 6.77
CA SER A 60 -21.22 -21.34 5.94
C SER A 60 -20.40 -20.33 6.72
N SER A 61 -20.72 -20.11 8.00
CA SER A 61 -20.00 -19.19 8.88
C SER A 61 -18.60 -19.69 9.22
N THR A 62 -18.47 -20.97 9.56
CA THR A 62 -17.15 -21.59 9.82
C THR A 62 -16.27 -21.48 8.58
N LEU A 63 -16.79 -21.79 7.39
CA LEU A 63 -16.04 -21.67 6.13
C LEU A 63 -15.68 -20.23 5.80
N ALA A 64 -16.54 -19.24 6.09
CA ALA A 64 -16.24 -17.83 5.90
C ALA A 64 -15.07 -17.39 6.79
N GLY A 65 -15.06 -17.80 8.06
CA GLY A 65 -13.95 -17.52 8.99
C GLY A 65 -12.63 -18.15 8.53
N GLN A 66 -12.66 -19.42 8.14
CA GLN A 66 -11.48 -20.13 7.64
C GLN A 66 -10.91 -19.47 6.38
N GLU A 67 -11.76 -19.01 5.45
CA GLU A 67 -11.30 -18.31 4.24
C GLU A 67 -10.67 -16.93 4.56
N MET A 68 -11.14 -16.23 5.60
CA MET A 68 -10.52 -14.99 6.07
C MET A 68 -9.15 -15.24 6.70
N ASP A 69 -9.04 -16.28 7.53
CA ASP A 69 -7.77 -16.65 8.16
C ASP A 69 -6.74 -17.11 7.12
N GLU A 70 -7.16 -17.92 6.16
CA GLU A 70 -6.32 -18.34 5.03
C GLU A 70 -5.78 -17.13 4.24
N ALA A 71 -6.64 -16.15 3.94
CA ALA A 71 -6.24 -14.96 3.20
C ALA A 71 -5.15 -14.18 3.97
N ARG A 72 -5.32 -14.04 5.29
CA ARG A 72 -4.35 -13.36 6.16
C ARG A 72 -3.02 -14.10 6.21
N ILE A 73 -3.05 -15.41 6.44
CA ILE A 73 -1.85 -16.25 6.50
C ILE A 73 -1.08 -16.21 5.18
N ARG A 74 -1.78 -16.34 4.05
CA ARG A 74 -1.12 -16.34 2.72
C ARG A 74 -0.49 -14.99 2.40
N MET A 75 -1.18 -13.88 2.66
CA MET A 75 -0.62 -12.55 2.41
C MET A 75 0.55 -12.25 3.35
N ALA A 76 0.45 -12.60 4.62
CA ALA A 76 1.53 -12.43 5.58
C ALA A 76 2.79 -13.23 5.17
N ALA A 77 2.62 -14.45 4.67
CA ALA A 77 3.73 -15.26 4.16
C ALA A 77 4.40 -14.61 2.93
N LEU A 78 3.62 -14.01 2.02
CA LEU A 78 4.17 -13.31 0.85
C LEU A 78 4.97 -12.06 1.22
N LEU A 79 4.60 -11.40 2.31
CA LEU A 79 5.26 -10.19 2.82
C LEU A 79 6.32 -10.49 3.89
N ASN A 80 6.49 -11.76 4.26
CA ASN A 80 7.38 -12.23 5.33
C ASN A 80 7.13 -11.49 6.67
N VAL A 81 5.86 -11.45 7.10
CA VAL A 81 5.45 -10.86 8.39
C VAL A 81 4.58 -11.83 9.19
N PRO A 82 4.47 -11.68 10.52
CA PRO A 82 3.51 -12.43 11.31
C PRO A 82 2.06 -12.12 10.88
N PRO A 83 1.17 -13.14 10.80
CA PRO A 83 -0.22 -12.93 10.36
C PRO A 83 -1.03 -11.97 11.22
N ASP A 84 -0.72 -11.84 12.51
CA ASP A 84 -1.38 -10.94 13.46
C ASP A 84 -1.02 -9.46 13.25
N THR A 85 0.05 -9.17 12.50
CA THR A 85 0.44 -7.81 12.12
C THR A 85 -0.21 -7.33 10.82
N LEU A 86 -0.95 -8.23 10.12
CA LEU A 86 -1.60 -7.92 8.85
C LEU A 86 -3.09 -7.65 9.04
N HIS A 87 -3.54 -6.50 8.53
CA HIS A 87 -4.94 -6.10 8.55
C HIS A 87 -5.42 -5.77 7.14
N PHE A 88 -6.62 -6.27 6.78
CA PHE A 88 -7.31 -5.90 5.56
C PHE A 88 -8.29 -4.77 5.81
N GLY A 89 -8.38 -3.85 4.86
CA GLY A 89 -9.37 -2.80 4.84
C GLY A 89 -9.88 -2.55 3.42
N PRO A 90 -10.90 -1.70 3.26
CA PRO A 90 -11.60 -1.56 1.98
C PRO A 90 -10.80 -0.78 0.93
N SER A 91 -9.87 0.08 1.33
CA SER A 91 -8.99 0.83 0.43
C SER A 91 -7.81 1.44 1.18
N THR A 92 -6.75 1.81 0.44
CA THR A 92 -5.61 2.55 1.01
C THR A 92 -6.07 3.84 1.68
N SER A 93 -6.91 4.64 1.01
CA SER A 93 -7.43 5.92 1.58
C SER A 93 -8.12 5.72 2.92
N GLN A 94 -8.95 4.69 3.07
CA GLN A 94 -9.63 4.43 4.34
C GLN A 94 -8.67 3.87 5.39
N ASN A 95 -7.76 2.98 5.00
CA ASN A 95 -6.79 2.40 5.93
C ASN A 95 -5.86 3.49 6.48
N THR A 96 -5.33 4.36 5.63
CA THR A 96 -4.46 5.48 6.06
C THR A 96 -5.23 6.51 6.88
N PHE A 97 -6.51 6.76 6.57
CA PHE A 97 -7.36 7.62 7.40
C PHE A 97 -7.53 7.06 8.81
N VAL A 98 -7.82 5.78 8.96
CA VAL A 98 -7.95 5.11 10.26
C VAL A 98 -6.60 5.15 11.00
N LEU A 99 -5.50 4.83 10.30
CA LEU A 99 -4.16 4.83 10.86
C LEU A 99 -3.75 6.23 11.35
N ALA A 100 -4.00 7.27 10.57
CA ALA A 100 -3.67 8.65 10.95
C ALA A 100 -4.47 9.14 12.17
N ASN A 101 -5.75 8.76 12.28
CA ASN A 101 -6.55 9.07 13.47
C ASN A 101 -6.03 8.34 14.72
N ALA A 102 -5.69 7.05 14.59
CA ALA A 102 -5.08 6.30 15.69
C ALA A 102 -3.72 6.89 16.08
N PHE A 103 -2.90 7.26 15.11
CA PHE A 103 -1.59 7.87 15.31
C PHE A 103 -1.68 9.22 16.05
N ARG A 104 -2.66 10.05 15.71
CA ARG A 104 -2.90 11.35 16.36
C ARG A 104 -3.01 11.22 17.89
N ASP A 105 -3.67 10.16 18.33
CA ASP A 105 -3.94 9.94 19.75
C ASP A 105 -2.79 9.18 20.45
N PHE A 106 -1.94 8.49 19.68
CA PHE A 106 -0.82 7.69 20.19
C PHE A 106 0.44 8.52 20.48
N VAL A 107 0.77 9.50 19.64
CA VAL A 107 2.02 10.27 19.75
C VAL A 107 1.79 11.60 20.45
N THR A 108 2.35 11.76 21.65
CA THR A 108 2.07 12.91 22.51
C THR A 108 3.16 13.98 22.54
N LYS A 109 4.43 13.64 22.35
CA LYS A 109 5.55 14.57 22.56
C LYS A 109 6.12 15.15 21.29
N ARG A 110 6.40 14.31 20.27
CA ARG A 110 6.96 14.75 19.00
C ARG A 110 5.82 15.17 18.07
N LYS A 111 5.95 16.26 17.34
CA LYS A 111 4.85 16.87 16.58
C LYS A 111 5.20 17.20 15.12
N VAL A 112 6.31 16.69 14.61
CA VAL A 112 6.71 16.91 13.22
C VAL A 112 6.47 15.64 12.41
N ILE A 113 5.78 15.78 11.28
CA ILE A 113 5.55 14.71 10.29
C ILE A 113 6.23 15.13 8.98
N ILE A 114 7.05 14.25 8.41
CA ILE A 114 7.63 14.45 7.08
C ILE A 114 6.79 13.68 6.07
N VAL A 115 6.34 14.38 5.03
CA VAL A 115 5.62 13.82 3.87
C VAL A 115 6.41 14.11 2.60
N THR A 116 6.05 13.47 1.47
CA THR A 116 6.65 13.80 0.16
C THR A 116 5.61 14.35 -0.80
N ASN A 117 6.08 15.01 -1.86
CA ASN A 117 5.27 15.38 -3.02
C ASN A 117 5.37 14.35 -4.17
N GLN A 118 6.05 13.22 -3.95
CA GLN A 118 6.10 12.09 -4.87
C GLN A 118 4.98 11.07 -4.61
N ASP A 119 4.36 11.15 -3.44
CA ASP A 119 3.40 10.17 -2.92
C ASP A 119 1.97 10.44 -3.41
N HIS A 120 1.16 9.36 -3.43
CA HIS A 120 -0.26 9.47 -3.75
C HIS A 120 -1.03 10.15 -2.62
N GLU A 121 -2.09 10.91 -2.98
CA GLU A 121 -2.92 11.65 -2.02
C GLU A 121 -3.57 10.73 -0.96
N ALA A 122 -3.86 9.48 -1.31
CA ALA A 122 -4.39 8.48 -0.37
C ALA A 122 -3.47 8.26 0.85
N ASN A 123 -2.15 8.37 0.66
CA ASN A 123 -1.19 8.30 1.76
C ASN A 123 -0.84 9.70 2.28
N THR A 124 -0.33 10.60 1.47
CA THR A 124 0.18 11.89 1.95
C THR A 124 -0.91 12.81 2.52
N GLY A 125 -2.12 12.82 1.94
CA GLY A 125 -3.18 13.78 2.30
C GLY A 125 -3.67 13.67 3.73
N VAL A 126 -3.84 12.46 4.23
CA VAL A 126 -4.33 12.23 5.61
C VAL A 126 -3.32 12.70 6.65
N TRP A 127 -2.02 12.53 6.39
CA TRP A 127 -0.96 12.99 7.27
C TRP A 127 -0.83 14.51 7.26
N ARG A 128 -0.94 15.16 6.08
CA ARG A 128 -0.97 16.62 5.96
C ARG A 128 -2.11 17.24 6.77
N ARG A 129 -3.27 16.58 6.84
CA ARG A 129 -4.43 17.04 7.63
C ARG A 129 -4.17 17.06 9.13
N LEU A 130 -3.19 16.31 9.63
CA LEU A 130 -2.81 16.39 11.04
C LEU A 130 -2.22 17.76 11.43
N GLY A 131 -1.82 18.57 10.44
CA GLY A 131 -1.51 20.00 10.68
C GLY A 131 -2.64 20.77 11.35
N LEU A 132 -3.90 20.42 11.08
CA LEU A 132 -5.08 20.99 11.76
C LEU A 132 -5.20 20.58 13.23
N HIS A 133 -4.42 19.58 13.65
CA HIS A 133 -4.38 19.03 15.00
C HIS A 133 -3.06 19.31 15.74
N GLY A 134 -2.34 20.33 15.30
CA GLY A 134 -1.12 20.81 15.97
C GLY A 134 0.16 20.05 15.61
N TYR A 135 0.16 19.32 14.49
CA TYR A 135 1.39 18.77 13.92
C TYR A 135 2.01 19.77 12.93
N GLU A 136 3.32 19.90 12.96
CA GLU A 136 4.09 20.56 11.89
C GLU A 136 4.28 19.56 10.74
N ILE A 137 4.02 19.99 9.52
CA ILE A 137 4.21 19.19 8.31
C ILE A 137 5.42 19.73 7.55
N LYS A 138 6.46 18.92 7.46
CA LYS A 138 7.63 19.18 6.60
C LYS A 138 7.50 18.38 5.30
N GLU A 139 7.89 18.96 4.18
CA GLU A 139 7.89 18.29 2.90
C GLU A 139 9.31 17.92 2.45
N TRP A 140 9.50 16.62 2.21
CA TRP A 140 10.66 16.10 1.49
C TRP A 140 10.32 16.06 0.01
N GLY A 141 10.77 17.10 -0.71
CA GLY A 141 10.43 17.29 -2.12
C GLY A 141 11.32 16.52 -3.07
N VAL A 142 10.76 16.15 -4.24
CA VAL A 142 11.53 15.57 -5.34
C VAL A 142 12.45 16.59 -5.99
N GLN A 143 13.56 16.13 -6.54
CA GLN A 143 14.38 16.91 -7.46
C GLN A 143 13.61 17.16 -8.76
N LYS A 144 13.49 18.41 -9.19
CA LYS A 144 12.64 18.81 -10.32
C LYS A 144 13.01 18.16 -11.64
N ASP A 145 14.31 17.93 -11.86
CA ASP A 145 14.81 17.41 -13.13
C ASP A 145 14.74 15.88 -13.23
N THR A 146 14.73 15.16 -12.09
CA THR A 146 14.77 13.70 -12.05
C THR A 146 13.52 13.07 -11.46
N GLY A 147 12.75 13.80 -10.67
CA GLY A 147 11.63 13.28 -9.88
C GLY A 147 12.05 12.44 -8.66
N GLN A 148 13.34 12.35 -8.38
CA GLN A 148 13.90 11.52 -7.31
C GLN A 148 13.81 12.19 -5.94
N LEU A 149 13.62 11.39 -4.91
CA LEU A 149 13.79 11.77 -3.51
C LEU A 149 15.24 11.52 -3.09
N ILE A 150 15.95 12.58 -2.70
CA ILE A 150 17.36 12.50 -2.38
C ILE A 150 17.57 12.34 -0.86
N LEU A 151 18.28 11.28 -0.44
CA LEU A 151 18.54 10.99 0.97
C LEU A 151 19.22 12.13 1.73
N ALA A 152 20.18 12.82 1.09
CA ALA A 152 20.86 13.96 1.70
C ALA A 152 19.91 15.15 2.00
N ASP A 153 18.80 15.27 1.26
CA ASP A 153 17.78 16.27 1.55
C ASP A 153 16.86 15.82 2.69
N LEU A 154 16.57 14.51 2.78
CA LEU A 154 15.88 13.94 3.94
C LEU A 154 16.68 14.17 5.23
N GLU A 155 17.99 13.90 5.22
CA GLU A 155 18.87 14.07 6.40
C GLU A 155 18.76 15.46 7.02
N LYS A 156 18.59 16.50 6.20
CA LYS A 156 18.44 17.91 6.67
C LYS A 156 17.11 18.17 7.37
N LEU A 157 16.10 17.31 7.16
CA LEU A 157 14.77 17.44 7.73
C LEU A 157 14.60 16.64 9.03
N LEU A 158 15.49 15.66 9.27
CA LEU A 158 15.40 14.77 10.42
C LEU A 158 15.93 15.45 11.67
N ASP A 159 15.13 15.46 12.72
CA ASP A 159 15.50 15.92 14.06
C ASP A 159 14.72 15.15 15.14
N GLU A 160 14.98 15.48 16.40
CA GLU A 160 14.36 14.86 17.57
C GLU A 160 12.85 15.12 17.71
N ASN A 161 12.30 16.08 16.98
CA ASN A 161 10.87 16.43 16.99
C ASN A 161 10.07 15.64 15.95
N VAL A 162 10.76 15.02 14.99
CA VAL A 162 10.10 14.20 13.95
C VAL A 162 9.58 12.91 14.56
N CYS A 163 8.29 12.64 14.36
CA CYS A 163 7.63 11.42 14.85
C CYS A 163 7.28 10.43 13.74
N LEU A 164 7.08 10.92 12.51
CA LEU A 164 6.68 10.09 11.38
C LEU A 164 7.32 10.60 10.10
N LEU A 165 7.77 9.66 9.28
CA LEU A 165 8.15 9.86 7.89
C LEU A 165 7.24 8.99 7.02
N THR A 166 6.55 9.59 6.04
CA THR A 166 5.71 8.86 5.09
C THR A 166 6.18 9.11 3.65
N PHE A 167 6.26 8.04 2.86
CA PHE A 167 6.75 8.09 1.49
C PHE A 167 6.31 6.85 0.69
N PRO A 168 6.29 6.89 -0.67
CA PRO A 168 5.96 5.72 -1.47
C PRO A 168 7.17 4.81 -1.66
N HIS A 169 6.94 3.49 -1.74
CA HIS A 169 7.96 2.55 -2.21
C HIS A 169 8.27 2.78 -3.69
N CYS A 170 7.21 2.98 -4.48
CA CYS A 170 7.30 3.33 -5.89
C CYS A 170 6.26 4.40 -6.21
N SER A 171 6.66 5.43 -6.94
CA SER A 171 5.72 6.45 -7.42
C SER A 171 4.77 5.88 -8.46
N ASN A 172 3.45 6.07 -8.25
CA ASN A 172 2.43 5.66 -9.20
C ASN A 172 2.42 6.50 -10.48
N ILE A 173 3.05 7.67 -10.50
CA ILE A 173 3.07 8.59 -11.64
C ILE A 173 4.31 8.38 -12.51
N ILE A 174 5.50 8.36 -11.90
CA ILE A 174 6.77 8.33 -12.64
C ILE A 174 7.48 6.98 -12.57
N GLY A 175 6.99 6.04 -11.75
CA GLY A 175 7.57 4.70 -11.62
C GLY A 175 8.92 4.66 -10.89
N GLU A 176 9.34 5.76 -10.26
CA GLU A 176 10.59 5.81 -9.49
C GLU A 176 10.47 4.93 -8.24
N ILE A 177 11.46 4.05 -8.04
CA ILE A 177 11.52 3.13 -6.89
C ILE A 177 12.48 3.71 -5.85
N ASN A 178 11.97 3.98 -4.67
CA ASN A 178 12.74 4.55 -3.57
C ASN A 178 13.52 3.47 -2.80
N PRO A 179 14.71 3.79 -2.27
CA PRO A 179 15.53 2.88 -1.46
C PRO A 179 14.96 2.75 -0.03
N VAL A 180 13.84 2.02 0.11
CA VAL A 180 13.05 1.93 1.35
C VAL A 180 13.90 1.51 2.54
N LYS A 181 14.78 0.52 2.37
CA LYS A 181 15.62 0.03 3.45
C LYS A 181 16.53 1.11 4.02
N GLU A 182 17.20 1.83 3.15
CA GLU A 182 18.12 2.92 3.53
C GLU A 182 17.36 4.05 4.23
N ILE A 183 16.18 4.42 3.71
CA ILE A 183 15.30 5.44 4.29
C ILE A 183 14.82 5.00 5.68
N CYS A 184 14.34 3.77 5.82
CA CYS A 184 13.87 3.24 7.10
C CYS A 184 15.00 3.14 8.13
N LEU A 185 16.19 2.70 7.72
CA LEU A 185 17.37 2.65 8.60
C LEU A 185 17.80 4.04 9.05
N LEU A 186 17.73 5.04 8.16
CA LEU A 186 18.03 6.41 8.50
C LEU A 186 17.01 6.96 9.52
N ALA A 187 15.71 6.82 9.27
CA ALA A 187 14.65 7.23 10.18
C ALA A 187 14.77 6.56 11.57
N LYS A 188 15.12 5.27 11.58
CA LYS A 188 15.31 4.48 12.82
C LYS A 188 16.39 5.04 13.73
N LYS A 189 17.49 5.64 13.18
CA LYS A 189 18.57 6.27 13.98
C LYS A 189 18.03 7.41 14.86
N PHE A 190 16.95 8.07 14.42
CA PHE A 190 16.27 9.15 15.15
C PHE A 190 15.05 8.68 15.94
N GLY A 191 14.74 7.36 15.92
CA GLY A 191 13.55 6.80 16.54
C GLY A 191 12.25 7.28 15.88
N ILE A 192 12.28 7.55 14.58
CA ILE A 192 11.16 8.01 13.77
C ILE A 192 10.42 6.79 13.21
N LEU A 193 9.09 6.79 13.31
CA LEU A 193 8.25 5.79 12.67
C LEU A 193 8.18 6.05 11.17
N THR A 194 8.07 4.98 10.38
CA THR A 194 7.92 5.08 8.92
C THR A 194 6.58 4.49 8.48
N CYS A 195 5.93 5.17 7.53
CA CYS A 195 4.73 4.68 6.83
C CYS A 195 5.04 4.65 5.33
N VAL A 196 5.14 3.45 4.76
CA VAL A 196 5.53 3.27 3.35
C VAL A 196 4.32 2.85 2.55
N ASP A 197 3.97 3.62 1.51
CA ASP A 197 2.94 3.23 0.54
C ASP A 197 3.53 2.24 -0.48
N GLY A 198 3.11 0.99 -0.39
CA GLY A 198 3.53 -0.10 -1.28
C GLY A 198 2.58 -0.36 -2.45
N VAL A 199 1.53 0.41 -2.63
CA VAL A 199 0.44 0.13 -3.61
C VAL A 199 0.97 -0.06 -5.03
N SER A 200 1.88 0.80 -5.48
CA SER A 200 2.44 0.72 -6.83
C SER A 200 3.61 -0.26 -6.96
N PHE A 201 4.21 -0.71 -5.86
CA PHE A 201 5.33 -1.64 -5.87
C PHE A 201 4.90 -3.11 -5.72
N VAL A 202 4.05 -3.40 -4.74
CA VAL A 202 3.68 -4.78 -4.34
C VAL A 202 3.11 -5.63 -5.48
N PRO A 203 2.31 -5.10 -6.44
CA PRO A 203 1.82 -5.89 -7.57
C PRO A 203 2.93 -6.41 -8.50
N HIS A 204 4.09 -5.78 -8.49
CA HIS A 204 5.25 -6.14 -9.33
C HIS A 204 6.27 -7.01 -8.58
N SER A 205 6.42 -6.82 -7.28
CA SER A 205 7.36 -7.57 -6.45
C SER A 205 6.96 -7.50 -4.98
N PHE A 206 6.80 -8.65 -4.34
CA PHE A 206 6.53 -8.69 -2.89
C PHE A 206 7.80 -8.34 -2.11
N PRO A 207 7.80 -7.26 -1.32
CA PRO A 207 8.93 -6.93 -0.47
C PRO A 207 9.00 -7.91 0.71
N ASP A 208 10.21 -8.25 1.11
CA ASP A 208 10.46 -8.87 2.41
C ASP A 208 10.45 -7.77 3.48
N ILE A 209 9.28 -7.56 4.11
CA ILE A 209 9.11 -6.47 5.09
C ILE A 209 9.98 -6.69 6.32
N SER A 210 10.27 -7.94 6.69
CA SER A 210 11.15 -8.23 7.84
C SER A 210 12.61 -7.85 7.61
N ALA A 211 13.00 -7.64 6.35
CA ALA A 211 14.36 -7.25 5.95
C ALA A 211 14.54 -5.75 5.69
N LEU A 212 13.46 -4.95 5.81
CA LEU A 212 13.46 -3.49 5.58
C LEU A 212 13.85 -2.65 6.82
#